data_2c6ad704440003f2d37fc596dbbcba17
#
_entry.id   2c6ad704440003f2d37fc596dbbcba17
#
_cell.length_a   1.000
_cell.length_b   1.000
_cell.length_c   1.000
_cell.angle_alpha   90.00
_cell.angle_beta   90.00
_cell.angle_gamma   90.00
#
_symmetry.space_group_name_H-M   'P 1'
#
loop_
_entity.id
_entity.type
_entity.pdbx_description
1 polymer ?
#
loop_
_entity_poly.entity_id
_entity_poly.type
_entity_poly.pdbx_seq_one_letter_code
_entity_poly.pdbx_strand_id
1 'polypeptide(L)'
;AVTDKPTVINLSNHTYFNLRGSRGSYIMEHMLQVEADTCVRNNTHFCPDVLLPVEDTPFDFREPHRVDYRIDMPDEHLRIMKGMSACWVIRDWDGTLRKAADLYDEETGRGIVTWTTEPALLTFTGRTFSAETYPNGKYGPIQKFAGMLLETIHFPDSPNQDRFPSTVLRPGEKYHSETE
;
A
#
# COMPACT_ATOMS: atom_id res chain seq x y z
N ALA A 1 2.55 -20.52 -7.63
CA ALA A 1 3.65 -21.37 -7.11
C ALA A 1 3.13 -22.68 -6.56
N VAL A 2 4.00 -23.68 -6.41
CA VAL A 2 3.78 -24.95 -5.71
C VAL A 2 5.01 -25.24 -4.87
N THR A 3 4.88 -26.13 -3.90
CA THR A 3 5.99 -26.46 -2.97
C THR A 3 6.06 -27.94 -2.67
N ASP A 4 7.24 -28.45 -2.34
CA ASP A 4 7.48 -29.83 -1.86
C ASP A 4 7.50 -29.94 -0.32
N LYS A 5 7.57 -28.80 0.38
CA LYS A 5 7.52 -28.68 1.85
C LYS A 5 6.69 -27.48 2.27
N PRO A 6 6.06 -27.47 3.46
CA PRO A 6 5.39 -26.28 3.96
C PRO A 6 6.31 -25.07 3.93
N THR A 7 5.86 -23.97 3.33
CA THR A 7 6.62 -22.73 3.21
C THR A 7 5.72 -21.52 3.36
N VAL A 8 6.30 -20.41 3.76
CA VAL A 8 5.61 -19.10 3.76
C VAL A 8 5.79 -18.46 2.40
N ILE A 9 4.70 -17.95 1.81
CA ILE A 9 4.71 -17.24 0.53
C ILE A 9 3.83 -16.00 0.61
N ASN A 10 4.36 -14.85 0.18
CA ASN A 10 3.64 -13.59 0.05
C ASN A 10 4.35 -12.79 -1.05
N LEU A 11 3.88 -12.93 -2.29
CA LEU A 11 4.47 -12.29 -3.46
C LEU A 11 3.68 -11.05 -3.83
N SER A 12 4.38 -9.98 -4.17
CA SER A 12 3.75 -8.72 -4.54
C SER A 12 4.55 -7.98 -5.61
N ASN A 13 3.96 -6.89 -6.13
CA ASN A 13 4.61 -5.93 -7.02
C ASN A 13 4.95 -4.67 -6.22
N HIS A 14 6.21 -4.27 -6.23
CA HIS A 14 6.72 -3.11 -5.47
C HIS A 14 7.05 -1.92 -6.38
N THR A 15 6.23 -1.66 -7.40
CA THR A 15 6.41 -0.53 -8.31
C THR A 15 5.92 0.77 -7.69
N TYR A 16 6.73 1.83 -7.80
CA TYR A 16 6.35 3.18 -7.43
C TYR A 16 5.81 3.94 -8.63
N PHE A 17 4.60 4.46 -8.51
CA PHE A 17 3.91 5.20 -9.54
C PHE A 17 3.98 6.70 -9.30
N ASN A 18 4.16 7.47 -10.39
CA ASN A 18 3.99 8.91 -10.41
C ASN A 18 3.30 9.30 -11.74
N LEU A 19 2.05 9.71 -11.64
CA LEU A 19 1.21 9.98 -12.81
C LEU A 19 1.59 11.28 -13.55
N ARG A 20 2.36 12.16 -12.90
CA ARG A 20 2.97 13.35 -13.54
C ARG A 20 4.30 13.03 -14.20
N GLY A 21 4.81 11.81 -14.02
CA GLY A 21 6.12 11.40 -14.51
C GLY A 21 7.26 11.78 -13.56
N SER A 22 8.49 11.51 -14.00
CA SER A 22 9.66 11.54 -13.12
C SER A 22 10.41 12.88 -13.08
N ARG A 23 9.86 13.97 -13.61
CA ARG A 23 10.52 15.28 -13.69
C ARG A 23 10.32 16.13 -12.43
N GLY A 24 10.67 15.59 -11.25
CA GLY A 24 10.66 16.36 -9.99
C GLY A 24 9.28 16.66 -9.41
N SER A 25 8.23 15.97 -9.87
CA SER A 25 6.88 16.12 -9.34
C SER A 25 6.67 15.26 -8.09
N TYR A 26 5.86 15.74 -7.18
CA TYR A 26 5.47 15.05 -5.96
C TYR A 26 4.10 14.38 -6.14
N ILE A 27 3.94 13.19 -5.53
CA ILE A 27 2.68 12.44 -5.61
C ILE A 27 1.66 12.89 -4.56
N MET A 28 1.99 13.80 -3.69
CA MET A 28 1.15 14.19 -2.56
C MET A 28 -0.17 14.86 -2.98
N GLU A 29 -0.20 15.42 -4.19
CA GLU A 29 -1.41 16.02 -4.77
C GLU A 29 -2.24 15.05 -5.59
N HIS A 30 -1.77 13.82 -5.83
CA HIS A 30 -2.59 12.80 -6.47
C HIS A 30 -3.81 12.48 -5.60
N MET A 31 -4.91 12.14 -6.25
CA MET A 31 -6.12 11.71 -5.58
C MET A 31 -6.09 10.20 -5.38
N LEU A 32 -6.34 9.77 -4.16
CA LEU A 32 -6.40 8.36 -3.77
C LEU A 32 -7.80 8.05 -3.26
N GLN A 33 -8.33 6.89 -3.67
CA GLN A 33 -9.48 6.24 -3.05
C GLN A 33 -9.11 4.79 -2.75
N VAL A 34 -9.54 4.26 -1.61
CA VAL A 34 -9.26 2.88 -1.20
C VAL A 34 -10.54 2.21 -0.74
N GLU A 35 -10.81 1.02 -1.27
CA GLU A 35 -11.97 0.21 -0.91
C GLU A 35 -11.74 -0.54 0.42
N ALA A 36 -11.62 0.23 1.50
CA ALA A 36 -11.34 -0.30 2.83
C ALA A 36 -11.98 0.53 3.94
N ASP A 37 -12.56 -0.15 4.93
CA ASP A 37 -13.12 0.47 6.13
C ASP A 37 -12.18 0.35 7.34
N THR A 38 -11.09 -0.40 7.19
CA THR A 38 -10.15 -0.74 8.26
C THR A 38 -8.72 -0.72 7.73
N CYS A 39 -7.78 -0.29 8.55
CA CYS A 39 -6.36 -0.39 8.27
C CYS A 39 -5.58 -1.01 9.43
N VAL A 40 -4.45 -1.59 9.11
CA VAL A 40 -3.46 -2.09 10.07
C VAL A 40 -2.65 -0.91 10.59
N ARG A 41 -2.59 -0.74 11.89
CA ARG A 41 -1.69 0.19 12.57
C ARG A 41 -0.44 -0.55 13.01
N ASN A 42 0.70 0.07 12.80
CA ASN A 42 1.98 -0.48 13.22
C ASN A 42 2.40 0.10 14.57
N ASN A 43 3.08 -0.70 15.38
CA ASN A 43 3.78 -0.25 16.57
C ASN A 43 5.10 0.46 16.21
N THR A 44 5.84 0.91 17.22
CA THR A 44 7.12 1.62 17.05
C THR A 44 8.24 0.78 16.42
N HIS A 45 8.06 -0.55 16.33
CA HIS A 45 8.98 -1.47 15.66
C HIS A 45 8.55 -1.76 14.21
N PHE A 46 7.58 -1.02 13.69
CA PHE A 46 6.99 -1.18 12.35
C PHE A 46 6.29 -2.55 12.14
N CYS A 47 5.94 -3.24 13.23
CA CYS A 47 5.17 -4.48 13.17
C CYS A 47 3.68 -4.20 13.26
N PRO A 48 2.83 -4.98 12.59
CA PRO A 48 1.38 -4.93 12.72
C PRO A 48 0.97 -5.09 14.19
N ASP A 49 0.14 -4.16 14.69
CA ASP A 49 -0.29 -4.14 16.08
C ASP A 49 -1.80 -4.31 16.21
N VAL A 50 -2.56 -3.41 15.62
CA VAL A 50 -4.01 -3.38 15.73
C VAL A 50 -4.68 -3.07 14.41
N LEU A 51 -5.89 -3.61 14.23
CA LEU A 51 -6.81 -3.23 13.16
C LEU A 51 -7.74 -2.13 13.69
N LEU A 52 -7.77 -0.98 13.01
CA LEU A 52 -8.61 0.15 13.40
C LEU A 52 -9.46 0.62 12.22
N PRO A 53 -10.70 1.09 12.48
CA PRO A 53 -11.49 1.78 11.48
C PRO A 53 -10.72 2.97 10.91
N VAL A 54 -10.92 3.25 9.61
CA VAL A 54 -10.32 4.41 8.96
C VAL A 54 -11.13 5.70 9.21
N GLU A 55 -12.40 5.57 9.58
CA GLU A 55 -13.33 6.68 9.78
C GLU A 55 -12.76 7.73 10.73
N ASP A 56 -12.86 8.99 10.31
CA ASP A 56 -12.35 10.17 11.03
C ASP A 56 -10.83 10.15 11.33
N THR A 57 -10.07 9.32 10.62
CA THR A 57 -8.60 9.26 10.71
C THR A 57 -7.92 9.88 9.49
N PRO A 58 -6.60 10.12 9.50
CA PRO A 58 -5.86 10.52 8.31
C PRO A 58 -5.78 9.42 7.24
N PHE A 59 -6.27 8.22 7.53
CA PHE A 59 -6.30 7.07 6.61
C PHE A 59 -7.69 6.83 6.01
N ASP A 60 -8.64 7.75 6.18
CA ASP A 60 -9.96 7.65 5.58
C ASP A 60 -9.94 8.09 4.11
N PHE A 61 -9.69 7.12 3.23
CA PHE A 61 -9.71 7.26 1.78
C PHE A 61 -10.89 6.51 1.14
N ARG A 62 -11.98 6.28 1.88
CA ARG A 62 -13.22 5.69 1.33
C ARG A 62 -13.82 6.55 0.22
N GLU A 63 -13.65 7.87 0.33
CA GLU A 63 -13.91 8.83 -0.73
C GLU A 63 -12.59 9.35 -1.31
N PRO A 64 -12.56 9.84 -2.56
CA PRO A 64 -11.34 10.36 -3.16
C PRO A 64 -10.81 11.59 -2.41
N HIS A 65 -9.58 11.50 -1.94
CA HIS A 65 -8.86 12.60 -1.30
C HIS A 65 -7.43 12.68 -1.82
N ARG A 66 -6.83 13.88 -1.75
CA ARG A 66 -5.40 14.04 -2.02
C ARG A 66 -4.58 13.16 -1.05
N VAL A 67 -3.47 12.63 -1.52
CA VAL A 67 -2.57 11.78 -0.70
C VAL A 67 -2.09 12.52 0.57
N ASP A 68 -1.98 13.86 0.54
CA ASP A 68 -1.67 14.66 1.71
C ASP A 68 -2.89 15.03 2.60
N TYR A 69 -4.05 14.46 2.31
CA TYR A 69 -5.25 14.67 3.12
C TYR A 69 -5.00 14.35 4.59
N ARG A 70 -5.31 15.30 5.45
CA ARG A 70 -5.12 15.17 6.91
C ARG A 70 -3.71 14.76 7.34
N ILE A 71 -2.67 15.00 6.52
CA ILE A 71 -1.28 14.59 6.82
C ILE A 71 -0.72 15.25 8.09
N ASP A 72 -1.26 16.42 8.48
CA ASP A 72 -0.85 17.17 9.67
C ASP A 72 -1.69 16.83 10.92
N MET A 73 -2.63 15.86 10.83
CA MET A 73 -3.37 15.41 12.02
C MET A 73 -2.42 14.81 13.06
N PRO A 74 -2.68 15.02 14.35
CA PRO A 74 -1.91 14.44 15.43
C PRO A 74 -2.25 12.93 15.58
N ASP A 75 -1.73 12.13 14.65
CA ASP A 75 -1.93 10.68 14.63
C ASP A 75 -0.60 9.96 14.88
N GLU A 76 -0.62 8.97 15.77
CA GLU A 76 0.59 8.24 16.17
C GLU A 76 1.17 7.42 15.02
N HIS A 77 0.34 6.81 14.18
CA HIS A 77 0.81 6.03 13.04
C HIS A 77 1.47 6.92 11.98
N LEU A 78 0.91 8.11 11.68
CA LEU A 78 1.58 9.09 10.83
C LEU A 78 2.95 9.48 11.38
N ARG A 79 3.06 9.66 12.71
CA ARG A 79 4.31 10.00 13.38
C ARG A 79 5.33 8.87 13.28
N ILE A 80 4.91 7.62 13.53
CA ILE A 80 5.76 6.42 13.42
C ILE A 80 6.21 6.24 11.96
N MET A 81 5.28 6.30 11.02
CA MET A 81 5.54 6.08 9.61
C MET A 81 6.16 7.29 8.91
N LYS A 82 6.19 8.46 9.57
CA LYS A 82 6.71 9.74 9.04
C LYS A 82 6.08 10.14 7.71
N GLY A 83 4.77 9.91 7.57
CA GLY A 83 4.00 10.21 6.38
C GLY A 83 2.91 9.18 6.10
N MET A 84 2.20 9.37 5.00
CA MET A 84 1.15 8.46 4.56
C MET A 84 1.76 7.13 4.13
N SER A 85 1.56 6.12 4.96
CA SER A 85 1.89 4.72 4.69
C SER A 85 0.96 3.86 5.53
N ALA A 86 0.16 3.02 4.90
CA ALA A 86 -0.79 2.17 5.61
C ALA A 86 -1.01 0.86 4.84
N CYS A 87 -1.43 -0.16 5.56
CA CYS A 87 -1.90 -1.41 5.02
C CYS A 87 -3.42 -1.48 5.27
N TRP A 88 -4.21 -1.28 4.22
CA TRP A 88 -5.66 -1.34 4.27
C TRP A 88 -6.17 -2.77 4.10
N VAL A 89 -7.22 -3.11 4.84
CA VAL A 89 -7.96 -4.37 4.69
C VAL A 89 -8.98 -4.18 3.57
N ILE A 90 -8.84 -4.92 2.48
CA ILE A 90 -9.76 -4.82 1.34
C ILE A 90 -11.15 -5.27 1.79
N ARG A 91 -12.15 -4.40 1.52
CA ARG A 91 -13.55 -4.62 1.89
C ARG A 91 -14.09 -5.90 1.28
N ASP A 92 -14.80 -6.71 2.10
CA ASP A 92 -15.49 -7.93 1.68
C ASP A 92 -14.58 -8.93 0.93
N TRP A 93 -13.31 -8.97 1.27
CA TRP A 93 -12.36 -9.90 0.65
C TRP A 93 -12.80 -11.37 0.81
N ASP A 94 -12.80 -12.08 -0.29
CA ASP A 94 -13.17 -13.51 -0.39
C ASP A 94 -12.24 -14.31 -1.32
N GLY A 95 -11.11 -13.71 -1.74
CA GLY A 95 -10.14 -14.29 -2.66
C GLY A 95 -10.51 -14.16 -4.13
N THR A 96 -11.64 -13.52 -4.47
CA THR A 96 -11.97 -13.17 -5.86
C THR A 96 -11.38 -11.83 -6.24
N LEU A 97 -11.22 -11.60 -7.56
CA LEU A 97 -10.71 -10.35 -8.09
C LEU A 97 -11.69 -9.20 -7.80
N ARG A 98 -11.25 -8.18 -7.08
CA ARG A 98 -12.04 -7.02 -6.69
C ARG A 98 -11.24 -5.74 -6.72
N LYS A 99 -11.93 -4.62 -6.85
CA LYS A 99 -11.31 -3.30 -6.80
C LYS A 99 -10.71 -3.05 -5.42
N ALA A 100 -9.48 -2.56 -5.39
CA ALA A 100 -8.76 -2.21 -4.17
C ALA A 100 -8.57 -0.70 -4.04
N ALA A 101 -8.19 0.00 -5.12
CA ALA A 101 -7.93 1.43 -5.07
C ALA A 101 -8.03 2.08 -6.45
N ASP A 102 -8.26 3.40 -6.42
CA ASP A 102 -8.01 4.34 -7.52
C ASP A 102 -6.93 5.32 -7.11
N LEU A 103 -5.97 5.54 -7.99
CA LEU A 103 -5.01 6.64 -7.90
C LEU A 103 -5.09 7.45 -9.19
N TYR A 104 -5.38 8.74 -9.10
CA TYR A 104 -5.42 9.60 -10.29
C TYR A 104 -4.85 10.99 -10.04
N ASP A 105 -4.45 11.65 -11.11
CA ASP A 105 -3.91 12.99 -11.08
C ASP A 105 -4.78 13.92 -11.94
N GLU A 106 -5.39 14.91 -11.30
CA GLU A 106 -6.31 15.85 -11.95
C GLU A 106 -5.61 16.73 -12.99
N GLU A 107 -4.32 17.03 -12.79
CA GLU A 107 -3.57 17.90 -13.71
C GLU A 107 -3.29 17.21 -15.05
N THR A 108 -2.93 15.92 -15.02
CA THR A 108 -2.57 15.16 -16.24
C THR A 108 -3.71 14.34 -16.80
N GLY A 109 -4.77 14.13 -16.01
CA GLY A 109 -5.90 13.26 -16.36
C GLY A 109 -5.55 11.77 -16.39
N ARG A 110 -4.39 11.36 -15.84
CA ARG A 110 -3.98 9.95 -15.78
C ARG A 110 -4.48 9.29 -14.51
N GLY A 111 -4.79 8.00 -14.61
CA GLY A 111 -5.23 7.21 -13.47
C GLY A 111 -4.76 5.77 -13.54
N ILE A 112 -4.75 5.12 -12.37
CA ILE A 112 -4.54 3.69 -12.17
C ILE A 112 -5.70 3.19 -11.32
N VAL A 113 -6.38 2.15 -11.79
CA VAL A 113 -7.36 1.39 -11.00
C VAL A 113 -6.72 0.06 -10.67
N THR A 114 -6.64 -0.26 -9.39
CA THR A 114 -6.03 -1.49 -8.91
C THR A 114 -7.11 -2.49 -8.54
N TRP A 115 -7.04 -3.69 -9.13
CA TRP A 115 -7.87 -4.85 -8.79
C TRP A 115 -6.98 -5.96 -8.27
N THR A 116 -7.46 -6.75 -7.30
CA THR A 116 -6.65 -7.80 -6.72
C THR A 116 -7.48 -8.92 -6.10
N THR A 117 -6.89 -10.12 -6.03
CA THR A 117 -7.36 -11.25 -5.22
C THR A 117 -6.73 -11.27 -3.82
N GLU A 118 -5.80 -10.34 -3.53
CA GLU A 118 -5.11 -10.26 -2.25
C GLU A 118 -5.99 -9.59 -1.15
N PRO A 119 -5.80 -9.93 0.14
CA PRO A 119 -6.64 -9.41 1.23
C PRO A 119 -6.33 -7.97 1.62
N ALA A 120 -5.18 -7.45 1.21
CA ALA A 120 -4.72 -6.14 1.64
C ALA A 120 -4.09 -5.33 0.52
N LEU A 121 -4.16 -4.00 0.66
CA LEU A 121 -3.39 -3.02 -0.10
C LEU A 121 -2.46 -2.27 0.85
N LEU A 122 -1.16 -2.37 0.65
CA LEU A 122 -0.18 -1.55 1.32
C LEU A 122 0.21 -0.38 0.41
N THR A 123 0.17 0.82 0.97
CA THR A 123 0.67 2.01 0.27
C THR A 123 1.85 2.61 1.01
N PHE A 124 2.74 3.22 0.24
CA PHE A 124 3.89 3.93 0.76
C PHE A 124 4.23 5.09 -0.17
N THR A 125 4.46 6.26 0.40
CA THR A 125 4.63 7.52 -0.36
C THR A 125 6.08 7.85 -0.72
N GLY A 126 7.01 6.90 -0.62
CA GLY A 126 8.42 7.14 -0.95
C GLY A 126 9.11 8.16 -0.04
N ARG A 127 8.68 8.29 1.21
CA ARG A 127 9.24 9.25 2.19
C ARG A 127 10.72 9.07 2.51
N THR A 128 11.25 7.87 2.24
CA THR A 128 12.66 7.52 2.44
C THR A 128 13.53 7.83 1.24
N PHE A 129 12.95 8.22 0.11
CA PHE A 129 13.72 8.61 -1.05
C PHE A 129 14.51 9.88 -0.78
N SER A 130 15.72 9.95 -1.31
CA SER A 130 16.55 11.13 -1.26
C SER A 130 17.52 11.19 -2.45
N ALA A 131 17.91 12.38 -2.83
CA ALA A 131 18.92 12.58 -3.87
C ALA A 131 20.26 11.90 -3.53
N GLU A 132 20.59 11.77 -2.25
CA GLU A 132 21.79 11.09 -1.79
C GLU A 132 21.71 9.58 -2.03
N THR A 133 20.56 8.95 -1.70
CA THR A 133 20.36 7.52 -1.87
C THR A 133 20.14 7.12 -3.34
N TYR A 134 19.47 7.99 -4.10
CA TYR A 134 19.10 7.75 -5.50
C TYR A 134 19.55 8.91 -6.41
N PRO A 135 20.87 9.15 -6.57
CA PRO A 135 21.38 10.30 -7.30
C PRO A 135 21.18 10.22 -8.81
N ASN A 136 20.99 9.01 -9.36
CA ASN A 136 21.05 8.71 -10.80
C ASN A 136 19.70 8.27 -11.38
N GLY A 137 18.60 8.89 -11.00
CA GLY A 137 17.34 8.68 -11.69
C GLY A 137 17.42 9.15 -13.17
N LYS A 138 16.64 8.55 -14.06
CA LYS A 138 16.64 8.87 -15.51
C LYS A 138 16.50 10.36 -15.82
N TYR A 139 15.85 11.12 -14.96
CA TYR A 139 15.61 12.57 -15.14
C TYR A 139 16.16 13.42 -13.98
N GLY A 140 17.15 12.90 -13.29
CA GLY A 140 17.78 13.52 -12.14
C GLY A 140 17.57 12.73 -10.84
N PRO A 141 18.08 13.23 -9.72
CA PRO A 141 17.96 12.55 -8.44
C PRO A 141 16.50 12.34 -8.03
N ILE A 142 16.20 11.16 -7.47
CA ILE A 142 14.88 10.86 -6.96
C ILE A 142 14.72 11.51 -5.59
N GLN A 143 13.67 12.30 -5.45
CA GLN A 143 13.36 13.06 -4.24
C GLN A 143 12.32 12.33 -3.38
N LYS A 144 12.22 12.75 -2.12
CA LYS A 144 11.16 12.36 -1.21
C LYS A 144 9.78 12.61 -1.83
N PHE A 145 8.87 11.65 -1.67
CA PHE A 145 7.52 11.69 -2.23
C PHE A 145 7.46 11.72 -3.77
N ALA A 146 8.46 11.18 -4.44
CA ALA A 146 8.51 11.12 -5.91
C ALA A 146 7.69 9.96 -6.51
N GLY A 147 7.15 9.07 -5.71
CA GLY A 147 6.33 7.96 -6.17
C GLY A 147 5.51 7.33 -5.06
N MET A 148 4.39 6.74 -5.43
CA MET A 148 3.49 6.02 -4.53
C MET A 148 3.47 4.54 -4.87
N LEU A 149 3.64 3.71 -3.85
CA LEU A 149 3.46 2.27 -3.91
C LEU A 149 1.98 1.92 -3.77
N LEU A 150 1.50 1.02 -4.62
CA LEU A 150 0.22 0.33 -4.51
C LEU A 150 0.52 -1.17 -4.51
N GLU A 151 0.74 -1.74 -3.35
CA GLU A 151 1.22 -3.10 -3.16
C GLU A 151 0.09 -3.98 -2.64
N THR A 152 -0.42 -4.86 -3.50
CA THR A 152 -1.43 -5.86 -3.15
C THR A 152 -0.75 -7.07 -2.55
N ILE A 153 -1.12 -7.44 -1.33
CA ILE A 153 -0.37 -8.43 -0.55
C ILE A 153 -1.25 -9.10 0.52
N HIS A 154 -0.82 -10.23 1.04
CA HIS A 154 -1.23 -10.67 2.37
C HIS A 154 -0.61 -9.76 3.42
N PHE A 155 -1.25 -9.69 4.60
CA PHE A 155 -0.79 -8.77 5.63
C PHE A 155 0.67 -9.03 6.04
N PRO A 156 1.45 -7.97 6.29
CA PRO A 156 2.76 -8.13 6.90
C PRO A 156 2.66 -8.93 8.20
N ASP A 157 3.68 -9.75 8.48
CA ASP A 157 3.78 -10.58 9.69
C ASP A 157 2.65 -11.63 9.85
N SER A 158 1.91 -11.98 8.77
CA SER A 158 0.84 -12.97 8.80
C SER A 158 1.21 -14.30 9.48
N PRO A 159 2.44 -14.85 9.31
CA PRO A 159 2.79 -16.12 9.97
C PRO A 159 2.75 -16.10 11.50
N ASN A 160 2.83 -14.91 12.12
CA ASN A 160 2.83 -14.70 13.56
C ASN A 160 1.52 -14.08 14.08
N GLN A 161 0.51 -13.94 13.21
CA GLN A 161 -0.75 -13.23 13.51
C GLN A 161 -1.95 -14.11 13.15
N ASP A 162 -2.46 -14.87 14.09
CA ASP A 162 -3.59 -15.81 13.89
C ASP A 162 -4.86 -15.13 13.34
N ARG A 163 -4.98 -13.81 13.51
CA ARG A 163 -6.10 -13.00 12.99
C ARG A 163 -6.03 -12.71 11.49
N PHE A 164 -4.87 -12.92 10.87
CA PHE A 164 -4.68 -12.67 9.44
C PHE A 164 -4.82 -13.97 8.62
N PRO A 165 -5.21 -13.86 7.35
CA PRO A 165 -5.17 -15.00 6.44
C PRO A 165 -3.77 -15.64 6.40
N SER A 166 -3.73 -16.97 6.39
CA SER A 166 -2.48 -17.71 6.39
C SER A 166 -1.70 -17.51 5.10
N THR A 167 -0.40 -17.30 5.23
CA THR A 167 0.56 -17.27 4.12
C THR A 167 1.31 -18.58 3.96
N VAL A 168 0.90 -19.64 4.67
CA VAL A 168 1.54 -20.98 4.57
C VAL A 168 0.99 -21.74 3.39
N LEU A 169 1.85 -22.06 2.42
CA LEU A 169 1.60 -22.95 1.31
C LEU A 169 2.07 -24.37 1.67
N ARG A 170 1.23 -25.37 1.46
CA ARG A 170 1.55 -26.78 1.77
C ARG A 170 1.74 -27.59 0.49
N PRO A 171 2.45 -28.75 0.55
CA PRO A 171 2.52 -29.67 -0.56
C PRO A 171 1.13 -30.10 -1.04
N GLY A 172 0.92 -30.04 -2.35
CA GLY A 172 -0.38 -30.33 -2.98
C GLY A 172 -1.29 -29.10 -3.16
N GLU A 173 -1.01 -27.99 -2.50
CA GLU A 173 -1.68 -26.70 -2.71
C GLU A 173 -1.02 -25.90 -3.84
N LYS A 174 -1.78 -24.99 -4.45
CA LYS A 174 -1.27 -24.05 -5.45
C LYS A 174 -1.50 -22.63 -4.96
N TYR A 175 -0.43 -21.87 -4.78
CA TYR A 175 -0.52 -20.43 -4.61
C TYR A 175 -0.86 -19.78 -5.95
N HIS A 176 -1.88 -18.95 -5.94
CA HIS A 176 -2.30 -18.12 -7.06
C HIS A 176 -2.70 -16.74 -6.53
N SER A 177 -2.22 -15.70 -7.16
CA SER A 177 -2.57 -14.31 -6.89
C SER A 177 -2.69 -13.58 -8.22
N GLU A 178 -3.63 -12.68 -8.31
CA GLU A 178 -3.91 -11.87 -9.49
C GLU A 178 -4.02 -10.40 -9.06
N THR A 179 -3.38 -9.53 -9.83
CA THR A 179 -3.46 -8.07 -9.66
C THR A 179 -3.45 -7.43 -11.04
N GLU A 180 -4.43 -6.57 -11.27
CA GLU A 180 -4.61 -5.80 -12.50
C GLU A 180 -4.54 -4.29 -12.25
#